data_228eeaf515a9b83c30839694f14d9024
#
_entry.id   228eeaf515a9b83c30839694f14d9024
#
_cell.length_a   1.000
_cell.length_b   1.000
_cell.length_c   1.000
_cell.angle_alpha   90.00
_cell.angle_beta   90.00
_cell.angle_gamma   90.00
#
_symmetry.space_group_name_H-M   'P 1'
#
loop_
_entity.id
_entity.type
_entity.pdbx_description
1 polymer ?
#
loop_
_entity_poly.entity_id
_entity_poly.type
_entity_poly.pdbx_seq_one_letter_code
_entity_poly.pdbx_strand_id
1 'polypeptide(L)'
;MSDTEKERKIIYDNLKGDLKILWVALRRLACDLFALIKTVKFSFGFLRLDNIKSNWLWVALPLSLVLIIYLVVKCSGGDYMAVTVDVEKPYSFGYKPSVQAPEVAHRVSNINFKRIFNDMNDTHLAVAKKIGIAPLASREDVPNSKRALIETNDTDAYMVDKLTHSIPFLVPEAAELLSRIGKNFQDSLVMKHLAPHKVIVTSVLRTNADVKRLKRSNVNSSSNSAHCYGTTFDISWKRFLSEYGETTENSVKLKLILGEVLRDLKKQGSCYIKHEAKQACFHITARDFPKK
;
A
#
# COMPACT_ATOMS: atom_id res chain seq x y z
N MET A 1 -19.45 28.48 -20.64
CA MET A 1 -19.74 27.05 -20.46
C MET A 1 -20.48 26.97 -19.16
N SER A 2 -21.74 26.55 -19.14
CA SER A 2 -22.54 26.46 -17.92
C SER A 2 -22.00 25.35 -17.00
N ASP A 3 -22.25 25.44 -15.69
CA ASP A 3 -21.79 24.44 -14.73
C ASP A 3 -22.31 23.03 -15.09
N THR A 4 -23.51 22.95 -15.65
CA THR A 4 -24.08 21.70 -16.20
C THR A 4 -23.32 21.12 -17.40
N GLU A 5 -22.65 21.92 -18.20
CA GLU A 5 -21.78 21.43 -19.30
C GLU A 5 -20.43 20.90 -18.80
N LYS A 6 -19.90 21.51 -17.74
CA LYS A 6 -18.68 21.02 -17.08
C LYS A 6 -18.91 19.66 -16.41
N GLU A 7 -20.04 19.51 -15.71
CA GLU A 7 -20.41 18.21 -15.09
C GLU A 7 -20.60 17.11 -16.13
N ARG A 8 -21.31 17.39 -17.23
CA ARG A 8 -21.49 16.40 -18.31
C ARG A 8 -20.16 15.97 -18.94
N LYS A 9 -19.21 16.88 -19.07
CA LYS A 9 -17.88 16.58 -19.61
C LYS A 9 -17.06 15.71 -18.67
N ILE A 10 -17.12 15.97 -17.36
CA ILE A 10 -16.44 15.15 -16.34
C ILE A 10 -17.03 13.73 -16.30
N ILE A 11 -18.35 13.60 -16.35
CA ILE A 11 -19.04 12.30 -16.40
C ILE A 11 -18.65 11.53 -17.68
N TYR A 12 -18.56 12.20 -18.82
CA TYR A 12 -18.18 11.58 -20.08
C TYR A 12 -16.72 11.10 -20.09
N ASP A 13 -15.80 11.87 -19.52
CA ASP A 13 -14.38 11.51 -19.46
C ASP A 13 -14.12 10.37 -18.45
N ASN A 14 -14.87 10.30 -17.36
CA ASN A 14 -14.85 9.17 -16.42
C ASN A 14 -15.42 7.89 -17.06
N LEU A 15 -16.56 7.96 -17.72
CA LEU A 15 -17.15 6.84 -18.48
C LEU A 15 -16.20 6.29 -19.55
N LYS A 16 -15.45 7.16 -20.20
CA LYS A 16 -14.45 6.78 -21.20
C LYS A 16 -13.23 6.08 -20.57
N GLY A 17 -12.88 6.44 -19.34
CA GLY A 17 -11.87 5.77 -18.53
C GLY A 17 -12.29 4.37 -18.14
N ASP A 18 -13.51 4.22 -17.63
CA ASP A 18 -14.08 2.95 -17.18
C ASP A 18 -14.31 1.97 -18.34
N LEU A 19 -14.75 2.47 -19.50
CA LEU A 19 -14.86 1.68 -20.73
C LEU A 19 -13.51 1.15 -21.22
N LYS A 20 -12.42 1.92 -21.05
CA LYS A 20 -11.07 1.45 -21.35
C LYS A 20 -10.61 0.34 -20.42
N ILE A 21 -10.90 0.45 -19.13
CA ILE A 21 -10.57 -0.56 -18.12
C ILE A 21 -11.38 -1.85 -18.40
N LEU A 22 -12.67 -1.72 -18.67
CA LEU A 22 -13.55 -2.83 -19.03
C LEU A 22 -13.08 -3.53 -20.31
N TRP A 23 -12.66 -2.76 -21.33
CA TRP A 23 -12.15 -3.32 -22.57
C TRP A 23 -10.84 -4.09 -22.38
N VAL A 24 -9.93 -3.58 -21.55
CA VAL A 24 -8.68 -4.28 -21.17
C VAL A 24 -8.98 -5.58 -20.41
N ALA A 25 -9.93 -5.55 -19.48
CA ALA A 25 -10.37 -6.72 -18.74
C ALA A 25 -11.01 -7.79 -19.65
N LEU A 26 -11.90 -7.38 -20.57
CA LEU A 26 -12.54 -8.26 -21.55
C LEU A 26 -11.51 -8.86 -22.52
N ARG A 27 -10.52 -8.09 -22.94
CA ARG A 27 -9.44 -8.58 -23.80
C ARG A 27 -8.56 -9.62 -23.09
N ARG A 28 -8.29 -9.43 -21.80
CA ARG A 28 -7.57 -10.37 -20.96
C ARG A 28 -8.35 -11.69 -20.79
N LEU A 29 -9.64 -11.58 -20.47
CA LEU A 29 -10.57 -12.72 -20.36
C LEU A 29 -10.65 -13.51 -21.70
N ALA A 30 -10.71 -12.82 -22.82
CA ALA A 30 -10.70 -13.45 -24.14
C ALA A 30 -9.40 -14.19 -24.43
N CYS A 31 -8.24 -13.63 -24.05
CA CYS A 31 -6.94 -14.29 -24.20
C CYS A 31 -6.83 -15.52 -23.29
N ASP A 32 -7.32 -15.44 -22.05
CA ASP A 32 -7.30 -16.56 -21.10
C ASP A 32 -8.25 -17.68 -21.56
N LEU A 33 -9.43 -17.33 -22.08
CA LEU A 33 -10.37 -18.27 -22.68
C LEU A 33 -9.80 -18.95 -23.92
N PHE A 34 -9.08 -18.20 -24.76
CA PHE A 34 -8.41 -18.74 -25.95
C PHE A 34 -7.25 -19.67 -25.59
N ALA A 35 -6.51 -19.37 -24.52
CA ALA A 35 -5.49 -20.24 -23.95
C ALA A 35 -6.10 -21.53 -23.40
N LEU A 36 -7.24 -21.43 -22.68
CA LEU A 36 -7.98 -22.58 -22.16
C LEU A 36 -8.51 -23.49 -23.28
N ILE A 37 -9.08 -22.89 -24.35
CA ILE A 37 -9.57 -23.62 -25.54
C ILE A 37 -8.41 -24.35 -26.24
N LYS A 38 -7.23 -23.74 -26.34
CA LYS A 38 -6.04 -24.41 -26.87
C LYS A 38 -5.60 -25.60 -26.02
N THR A 39 -5.62 -25.47 -24.70
CA THR A 39 -5.25 -26.53 -23.75
C THR A 39 -6.26 -27.68 -23.81
N VAL A 40 -7.55 -27.37 -23.90
CA VAL A 40 -8.64 -28.35 -24.06
C VAL A 40 -8.54 -29.08 -25.40
N LYS A 41 -8.24 -28.36 -26.50
CA LYS A 41 -8.01 -29.02 -27.81
C LYS A 41 -6.83 -30.02 -27.82
N PHE A 42 -5.78 -29.73 -27.02
CA PHE A 42 -4.63 -30.62 -26.89
C PHE A 42 -4.95 -31.89 -26.08
N SER A 43 -5.88 -31.79 -25.11
CA SER A 43 -6.31 -32.93 -24.28
C SER A 43 -7.36 -33.82 -24.95
N PHE A 44 -8.10 -33.35 -25.95
CA PHE A 44 -9.16 -34.09 -26.66
C PHE A 44 -8.79 -34.55 -28.06
N GLY A 45 -7.50 -34.72 -28.36
CA GLY A 45 -6.99 -35.23 -29.63
C GLY A 45 -7.46 -36.66 -30.03
N PHE A 46 -8.44 -37.23 -29.30
CA PHE A 46 -8.97 -38.58 -29.56
C PHE A 46 -10.46 -38.59 -29.96
N LEU A 47 -11.13 -37.44 -30.12
CA LEU A 47 -12.51 -37.39 -30.55
C LEU A 47 -12.65 -36.98 -32.02
N ARG A 48 -12.97 -37.97 -32.86
CA ARG A 48 -13.29 -37.83 -34.29
C ARG A 48 -14.42 -36.84 -34.52
N LEU A 49 -14.18 -35.81 -35.32
CA LEU A 49 -15.05 -34.65 -35.55
C LEU A 49 -16.12 -34.90 -36.66
N ASP A 50 -16.66 -36.11 -36.77
CA ASP A 50 -17.59 -36.45 -37.87
C ASP A 50 -19.09 -36.15 -37.59
N ASN A 51 -19.42 -35.51 -36.44
CA ASN A 51 -20.83 -35.24 -36.08
C ASN A 51 -21.09 -33.82 -35.50
N ILE A 52 -20.60 -32.80 -36.19
CA ILE A 52 -20.81 -31.38 -35.71
C ILE A 52 -22.23 -30.83 -36.02
N LYS A 53 -23.05 -31.55 -36.77
CA LYS A 53 -24.40 -31.07 -37.11
C LYS A 53 -25.45 -31.12 -35.98
N SER A 54 -25.16 -31.72 -34.82
CA SER A 54 -26.12 -31.88 -33.72
C SER A 54 -25.74 -31.04 -32.44
N ASN A 55 -24.60 -30.40 -32.34
CA ASN A 55 -24.11 -29.82 -31.08
C ASN A 55 -23.99 -28.29 -31.07
N TRP A 56 -24.83 -27.58 -31.80
CA TRP A 56 -24.89 -26.10 -31.67
C TRP A 56 -25.34 -25.69 -30.26
N LEU A 57 -25.92 -26.57 -29.47
CA LEU A 57 -26.24 -26.39 -28.06
C LEU A 57 -25.00 -26.04 -27.22
N TRP A 58 -23.84 -26.57 -27.53
CA TRP A 58 -22.59 -26.28 -26.80
C TRP A 58 -22.02 -24.89 -27.09
N VAL A 59 -22.45 -24.25 -28.18
CA VAL A 59 -22.13 -22.87 -28.51
C VAL A 59 -23.23 -21.92 -28.02
N ALA A 60 -24.48 -22.36 -28.09
CA ALA A 60 -25.63 -21.57 -27.68
C ALA A 60 -25.73 -21.43 -26.15
N LEU A 61 -25.33 -22.45 -25.36
CA LEU A 61 -25.33 -22.40 -23.90
C LEU A 61 -24.43 -21.32 -23.29
N PRO A 62 -23.14 -21.22 -23.65
CA PRO A 62 -22.30 -20.14 -23.12
C PRO A 62 -22.72 -18.76 -23.62
N LEU A 63 -23.20 -18.64 -24.86
CA LEU A 63 -23.74 -17.37 -25.38
C LEU A 63 -25.00 -16.94 -24.68
N SER A 64 -25.92 -17.88 -24.37
CA SER A 64 -27.13 -17.58 -23.58
C SER A 64 -26.78 -17.21 -22.13
N LEU A 65 -25.77 -17.85 -21.52
CA LEU A 65 -25.31 -17.51 -20.18
C LEU A 65 -24.74 -16.08 -20.13
N VAL A 66 -23.92 -15.72 -21.11
CA VAL A 66 -23.37 -14.35 -21.24
C VAL A 66 -24.52 -13.33 -21.46
N LEU A 67 -25.52 -13.69 -22.28
CA LEU A 67 -26.68 -12.83 -22.51
C LEU A 67 -27.53 -12.69 -21.23
N ILE A 68 -27.74 -13.79 -20.49
CA ILE A 68 -28.45 -13.77 -19.21
C ILE A 68 -27.73 -12.94 -18.18
N ILE A 69 -26.40 -13.08 -18.06
CA ILE A 69 -25.58 -12.26 -17.17
C ILE A 69 -25.68 -10.78 -17.59
N TYR A 70 -25.60 -10.48 -18.89
CA TYR A 70 -25.79 -9.12 -19.42
C TYR A 70 -27.18 -8.56 -19.11
N LEU A 71 -28.24 -9.37 -19.27
CA LEU A 71 -29.60 -8.97 -18.98
C LEU A 71 -29.85 -8.84 -17.47
N VAL A 72 -29.28 -9.72 -16.63
CA VAL A 72 -29.37 -9.63 -15.18
C VAL A 72 -28.66 -8.37 -14.69
N VAL A 73 -27.47 -8.06 -15.22
CA VAL A 73 -26.74 -6.82 -14.90
C VAL A 73 -27.52 -5.58 -15.38
N LYS A 74 -28.23 -5.67 -16.51
CA LYS A 74 -29.02 -4.56 -17.06
C LYS A 74 -30.41 -4.41 -16.41
N CYS A 75 -31.04 -5.53 -16.02
CA CYS A 75 -32.39 -5.54 -15.40
C CYS A 75 -32.34 -5.49 -13.86
N SER A 76 -31.24 -5.84 -13.23
CA SER A 76 -31.03 -5.64 -11.79
C SER A 76 -30.81 -4.18 -11.45
N GLY A 77 -31.33 -3.24 -12.25
CA GLY A 77 -31.30 -1.81 -11.98
C GLY A 77 -30.14 -1.45 -11.04
N GLY A 78 -28.95 -1.90 -11.41
CA GLY A 78 -27.80 -1.56 -10.61
C GLY A 78 -27.74 -0.05 -10.60
N ASP A 79 -28.35 0.54 -9.60
CA ASP A 79 -27.80 1.76 -9.05
C ASP A 79 -26.33 1.42 -8.81
N TYR A 80 -25.52 1.57 -9.87
CA TYR A 80 -24.15 1.89 -9.65
C TYR A 80 -24.26 3.16 -8.80
N MET A 81 -24.22 2.96 -7.48
CA MET A 81 -23.91 4.05 -6.59
C MET A 81 -22.71 4.71 -7.23
N ALA A 82 -22.95 5.77 -8.00
CA ALA A 82 -21.98 6.78 -8.16
C ALA A 82 -21.63 7.06 -6.70
N VAL A 83 -20.48 6.57 -6.27
CA VAL A 83 -19.91 6.99 -5.00
C VAL A 83 -19.59 8.45 -5.28
N THR A 84 -20.62 9.27 -5.12
CA THR A 84 -20.46 10.67 -4.87
C THR A 84 -19.68 10.66 -3.59
N VAL A 85 -18.37 10.85 -3.69
CA VAL A 85 -17.54 11.14 -2.55
C VAL A 85 -18.10 12.46 -2.04
N ASP A 86 -19.01 12.35 -1.05
CA ASP A 86 -19.46 13.50 -0.29
C ASP A 86 -18.18 14.06 0.34
N VAL A 87 -17.67 15.13 -0.24
CA VAL A 87 -16.48 15.86 0.18
C VAL A 87 -16.63 16.39 1.62
N GLU A 88 -17.81 16.27 2.21
CA GLU A 88 -18.15 16.75 3.56
C GLU A 88 -18.14 15.67 4.65
N LYS A 89 -17.93 14.36 4.33
CA LYS A 89 -17.78 13.39 5.42
C LYS A 89 -16.42 13.57 6.10
N PRO A 90 -16.41 13.88 7.41
CA PRO A 90 -15.16 13.94 8.15
C PRO A 90 -14.42 12.62 7.98
N TYR A 91 -13.10 12.67 7.74
CA TYR A 91 -12.26 11.50 7.62
C TYR A 91 -12.54 10.52 8.76
N SER A 92 -13.01 9.32 8.44
CA SER A 92 -13.52 8.33 9.43
C SER A 92 -12.48 7.85 10.42
N PHE A 93 -11.18 8.07 10.13
CA PHE A 93 -10.08 7.76 11.04
C PHE A 93 -9.84 8.80 12.15
N GLY A 94 -10.68 9.84 12.27
CA GLY A 94 -10.47 10.94 13.21
C GLY A 94 -9.34 11.89 12.82
N TYR A 95 -8.65 11.64 11.71
CA TYR A 95 -7.61 12.54 11.21
C TYR A 95 -8.22 13.85 10.70
N LYS A 96 -7.67 14.96 11.18
CA LYS A 96 -8.00 16.30 10.67
C LYS A 96 -6.85 16.74 9.76
N PRO A 97 -7.07 16.85 8.44
CA PRO A 97 -6.04 17.32 7.53
C PRO A 97 -5.51 18.68 7.93
N SER A 98 -4.20 18.87 7.81
CA SER A 98 -3.57 20.19 8.01
C SER A 98 -3.66 21.07 6.74
N VAL A 99 -4.15 20.49 5.64
CA VAL A 99 -4.30 21.13 4.34
C VAL A 99 -5.74 21.08 3.88
N GLN A 100 -6.14 22.05 3.07
CA GLN A 100 -7.42 22.05 2.37
C GLN A 100 -7.26 21.37 1.01
N ALA A 101 -8.30 20.66 0.57
CA ALA A 101 -8.31 20.08 -0.77
C ALA A 101 -8.24 21.20 -1.82
N PRO A 102 -7.32 21.14 -2.79
CA PRO A 102 -7.22 22.13 -3.84
C PRO A 102 -8.38 22.00 -4.83
N GLU A 103 -8.67 23.07 -5.59
CA GLU A 103 -9.68 23.03 -6.65
C GLU A 103 -9.38 21.96 -7.71
N VAL A 104 -8.10 21.73 -8.01
CA VAL A 104 -7.63 20.70 -8.96
C VAL A 104 -6.69 19.76 -8.27
N ALA A 105 -6.98 18.46 -8.36
CA ALA A 105 -6.17 17.41 -7.73
C ALA A 105 -4.70 17.44 -8.21
N HIS A 106 -3.78 17.37 -7.26
CA HIS A 106 -2.36 17.26 -7.57
C HIS A 106 -2.04 15.91 -8.22
N ARG A 107 -1.16 15.94 -9.23
CA ARG A 107 -0.70 14.72 -9.90
C ARG A 107 0.21 13.90 -8.99
N VAL A 108 0.14 12.58 -9.15
CA VAL A 108 1.06 11.64 -8.51
C VAL A 108 2.33 11.57 -9.32
N SER A 109 3.49 11.78 -8.68
CA SER A 109 4.80 11.70 -9.32
C SER A 109 5.20 10.25 -9.61
N ASN A 110 5.84 10.02 -10.74
CA ASN A 110 6.50 8.74 -10.99
C ASN A 110 7.84 8.69 -10.24
N ILE A 111 8.04 7.65 -9.43
CA ILE A 111 9.20 7.51 -8.54
C ILE A 111 9.96 6.24 -8.90
N ASN A 112 11.25 6.39 -9.18
CA ASN A 112 12.17 5.25 -9.26
C ASN A 112 12.67 4.87 -7.85
N PHE A 113 11.97 3.98 -7.18
CA PHE A 113 12.25 3.58 -5.80
C PHE A 113 13.67 3.01 -5.63
N LYS A 114 14.17 2.22 -6.58
CA LYS A 114 15.53 1.63 -6.51
C LYS A 114 16.62 2.69 -6.54
N ARG A 115 16.40 3.80 -7.25
CA ARG A 115 17.37 4.89 -7.34
C ARG A 115 17.31 5.83 -6.16
N ILE A 116 16.10 6.10 -5.64
CA ILE A 116 15.90 7.13 -4.59
C ILE A 116 16.05 6.53 -3.19
N PHE A 117 15.59 5.29 -2.97
CA PHE A 117 15.58 4.62 -1.67
C PHE A 117 16.52 3.42 -1.68
N ASN A 118 17.81 3.71 -1.76
CA ASN A 118 18.88 2.72 -1.87
C ASN A 118 19.96 2.91 -0.80
N ASP A 119 19.64 3.55 0.33
CA ASP A 119 20.60 3.75 1.41
C ASP A 119 21.14 2.41 1.91
N MET A 120 22.45 2.38 2.18
CA MET A 120 23.15 1.16 2.56
C MET A 120 22.81 0.76 3.99
N ASN A 121 22.72 -0.54 4.27
CA ASN A 121 22.47 -1.05 5.62
C ASN A 121 23.48 -0.52 6.65
N ASP A 122 24.74 -0.37 6.26
CA ASP A 122 25.80 0.16 7.14
C ASP A 122 25.52 1.62 7.52
N THR A 123 24.96 2.42 6.61
CA THR A 123 24.55 3.80 6.89
C THR A 123 23.42 3.84 7.93
N HIS A 124 22.41 3.00 7.74
CA HIS A 124 21.31 2.84 8.70
C HIS A 124 21.85 2.43 10.08
N LEU A 125 22.73 1.42 10.12
CA LEU A 125 23.31 0.92 11.34
C LEU A 125 24.21 1.94 12.05
N ALA A 126 25.03 2.68 11.31
CA ALA A 126 25.91 3.72 11.87
C ALA A 126 25.12 4.81 12.58
N VAL A 127 24.03 5.29 11.95
CA VAL A 127 23.16 6.29 12.56
C VAL A 127 22.38 5.71 13.73
N ALA A 128 21.84 4.50 13.59
CA ALA A 128 21.13 3.82 14.65
C ALA A 128 21.99 3.68 15.93
N LYS A 129 23.24 3.31 15.78
CA LYS A 129 24.21 3.25 16.90
C LYS A 129 24.48 4.62 17.55
N LYS A 130 24.51 5.69 16.73
CA LYS A 130 24.82 7.03 17.20
C LYS A 130 23.70 7.63 18.04
N ILE A 131 22.44 7.50 17.60
CA ILE A 131 21.29 8.19 18.19
C ILE A 131 20.28 7.26 18.88
N GLY A 132 20.49 5.96 18.82
CA GLY A 132 19.59 4.97 19.39
C GLY A 132 19.91 4.58 20.83
N ILE A 133 19.25 3.54 21.28
CA ILE A 133 19.53 2.86 22.57
C ILE A 133 20.60 1.79 22.37
N ALA A 134 21.20 1.31 23.46
CA ALA A 134 21.92 0.04 23.44
C ALA A 134 20.95 -1.11 23.14
N PRO A 135 21.33 -2.12 22.32
CA PRO A 135 20.45 -3.26 22.04
C PRO A 135 20.02 -3.97 23.32
N LEU A 136 18.71 -4.16 23.49
CA LEU A 136 18.13 -4.87 24.62
C LEU A 136 18.30 -6.38 24.44
N ALA A 137 18.58 -7.11 25.53
CA ALA A 137 18.70 -8.55 25.48
C ALA A 137 17.33 -9.21 25.25
N SER A 138 16.30 -8.74 25.94
CA SER A 138 14.94 -9.28 25.93
C SER A 138 13.88 -8.17 25.96
N ARG A 139 12.61 -8.52 25.88
CA ARG A 139 11.48 -7.55 25.90
C ARG A 139 11.27 -6.96 27.29
N GLU A 140 11.62 -7.68 28.32
CA GLU A 140 11.53 -7.31 29.74
C GLU A 140 12.51 -6.17 30.08
N ASP A 141 13.53 -5.96 29.25
CA ASP A 141 14.56 -4.93 29.47
C ASP A 141 14.12 -3.51 29.03
N VAL A 142 12.93 -3.37 28.42
CA VAL A 142 12.43 -2.07 27.96
C VAL A 142 12.42 -1.00 29.06
N PRO A 143 11.93 -1.29 30.29
CA PRO A 143 11.95 -0.29 31.39
C PRO A 143 13.36 0.13 31.82
N ASN A 144 14.36 -0.71 31.54
CA ASN A 144 15.75 -0.48 31.92
C ASN A 144 16.55 0.28 30.83
N SER A 145 15.89 0.72 29.75
CA SER A 145 16.54 1.48 28.70
C SER A 145 17.09 2.80 29.24
N LYS A 146 18.37 3.07 29.00
CA LYS A 146 19.02 4.34 29.40
C LYS A 146 18.45 5.58 28.72
N ARG A 147 17.79 5.38 27.59
CA ARG A 147 17.16 6.44 26.81
C ARG A 147 15.64 6.20 26.75
N ALA A 148 14.89 7.30 26.75
CA ALA A 148 13.43 7.21 26.64
C ALA A 148 13.00 6.44 25.38
N LEU A 149 12.02 5.58 25.54
CA LEU A 149 11.33 4.89 24.48
C LEU A 149 9.86 5.30 24.49
N ILE A 150 9.33 5.61 23.33
CA ILE A 150 7.93 5.96 23.12
C ILE A 150 7.23 4.72 22.61
N GLU A 151 6.15 4.33 23.28
CA GLU A 151 5.30 3.25 22.81
C GLU A 151 4.55 3.68 21.54
N THR A 152 4.63 2.85 20.51
CA THR A 152 4.08 3.11 19.19
C THR A 152 2.78 2.35 19.03
N ASN A 153 1.68 3.00 19.36
CA ASN A 153 0.32 2.46 19.24
C ASN A 153 -0.37 3.01 17.98
N ASP A 154 -1.52 2.44 17.63
CA ASP A 154 -2.36 2.94 16.56
C ASP A 154 -2.74 4.40 16.78
N THR A 155 -2.71 5.17 15.71
CA THR A 155 -3.10 6.59 15.72
C THR A 155 -4.09 6.89 14.59
N ASP A 156 -4.51 8.15 14.50
CA ASP A 156 -5.25 8.66 13.34
C ASP A 156 -4.43 8.63 12.03
N ALA A 157 -3.10 8.60 12.10
CA ALA A 157 -2.20 8.70 10.95
C ALA A 157 -1.60 7.36 10.49
N TYR A 158 -1.45 6.40 11.38
CA TYR A 158 -0.87 5.08 11.07
C TYR A 158 -1.45 3.98 11.96
N MET A 159 -1.32 2.73 11.50
CA MET A 159 -1.64 1.52 12.24
C MET A 159 -0.36 0.70 12.45
N VAL A 160 -0.26 0.04 13.60
CA VAL A 160 0.81 -0.92 13.91
C VAL A 160 0.28 -2.34 13.72
N ASP A 161 0.89 -3.09 12.80
CA ASP A 161 0.53 -4.47 12.53
C ASP A 161 0.85 -5.38 13.73
N LYS A 162 0.31 -6.61 13.74
CA LYS A 162 0.67 -7.61 14.75
C LYS A 162 2.17 -7.90 14.71
N LEU A 163 2.89 -7.38 15.69
CA LEU A 163 4.34 -7.50 15.79
C LEU A 163 4.74 -8.87 16.35
N THR A 164 5.31 -9.75 15.53
CA THR A 164 5.76 -11.08 15.95
C THR A 164 7.24 -11.11 16.36
N HIS A 165 8.08 -10.34 15.67
CA HIS A 165 9.55 -10.32 15.84
C HIS A 165 10.08 -8.91 16.17
N SER A 166 9.23 -8.06 16.71
CA SER A 166 9.58 -6.72 17.20
C SER A 166 8.57 -6.31 18.28
N ILE A 167 8.84 -5.22 18.96
CA ILE A 167 7.99 -4.64 20.01
C ILE A 167 7.73 -3.17 19.70
N PRO A 168 6.55 -2.60 20.08
CA PRO A 168 6.09 -1.31 19.62
C PRO A 168 6.77 -0.14 20.36
N PHE A 169 8.09 -0.04 20.28
CA PHE A 169 8.83 1.04 20.92
C PHE A 169 9.80 1.70 19.95
N LEU A 170 9.89 3.01 20.02
CA LEU A 170 10.83 3.83 19.26
C LEU A 170 11.46 4.90 20.16
N VAL A 171 12.66 5.36 19.82
CA VAL A 171 13.21 6.59 20.41
C VAL A 171 12.35 7.79 19.95
N PRO A 172 12.30 8.89 20.73
CA PRO A 172 11.44 10.04 20.44
C PRO A 172 11.53 10.55 19.00
N GLU A 173 12.74 10.65 18.44
CA GLU A 173 12.96 11.16 17.08
C GLU A 173 12.37 10.24 16.01
N ALA A 174 12.43 8.92 16.23
CA ALA A 174 11.86 7.96 15.31
C ALA A 174 10.32 7.91 15.40
N ALA A 175 9.77 8.04 16.61
CA ALA A 175 8.32 8.14 16.84
C ALA A 175 7.74 9.41 16.20
N GLU A 176 8.43 10.56 16.35
CA GLU A 176 8.06 11.82 15.69
C GLU A 176 8.11 11.69 14.16
N LEU A 177 9.18 11.10 13.63
CA LEU A 177 9.30 10.86 12.18
C LEU A 177 8.16 10.00 11.66
N LEU A 178 7.82 8.91 12.34
CA LEU A 178 6.70 8.04 11.95
C LEU A 178 5.38 8.80 11.94
N SER A 179 5.10 9.60 12.97
CA SER A 179 3.91 10.46 13.02
C SER A 179 3.88 11.45 11.85
N ARG A 180 5.00 12.10 11.54
CA ARG A 180 5.12 13.02 10.39
C ARG A 180 4.88 12.30 9.06
N ILE A 181 5.40 11.09 8.88
CA ILE A 181 5.18 10.30 7.66
C ILE A 181 3.68 10.03 7.50
N GLY A 182 3.00 9.54 8.54
CA GLY A 182 1.59 9.24 8.50
C GLY A 182 0.73 10.48 8.21
N LYS A 183 0.98 11.58 8.91
CA LYS A 183 0.26 12.86 8.69
C LYS A 183 0.48 13.42 7.28
N ASN A 184 1.73 13.48 6.82
CA ASN A 184 2.04 13.97 5.48
C ASN A 184 1.44 13.07 4.39
N PHE A 185 1.33 11.77 4.65
CA PHE A 185 0.66 10.84 3.74
C PHE A 185 -0.83 11.14 3.62
N GLN A 186 -1.52 11.33 4.76
CA GLN A 186 -2.94 11.72 4.79
C GLN A 186 -3.17 13.06 4.08
N ASP A 187 -2.37 14.09 4.37
CA ASP A 187 -2.44 15.39 3.71
C ASP A 187 -2.22 15.26 2.19
N SER A 188 -1.28 14.39 1.78
CA SER A 188 -1.04 14.12 0.36
C SER A 188 -2.22 13.45 -0.33
N LEU A 189 -2.98 12.60 0.38
CA LEU A 189 -4.22 12.01 -0.14
C LEU A 189 -5.29 13.09 -0.36
N VAL A 190 -5.46 14.02 0.59
CA VAL A 190 -6.37 15.17 0.45
C VAL A 190 -6.01 16.00 -0.77
N MET A 191 -4.73 16.37 -0.92
CA MET A 191 -4.25 17.17 -2.05
C MET A 191 -4.44 16.49 -3.41
N LYS A 192 -4.67 15.19 -3.42
CA LYS A 192 -4.86 14.36 -4.62
C LYS A 192 -6.30 13.87 -4.79
N HIS A 193 -7.23 14.36 -3.98
CA HIS A 193 -8.65 13.98 -3.94
C HIS A 193 -8.84 12.45 -3.84
N LEU A 194 -8.09 11.82 -2.92
CA LEU A 194 -8.15 10.39 -2.67
C LEU A 194 -8.74 10.11 -1.30
N ALA A 195 -9.42 8.96 -1.19
CA ALA A 195 -9.95 8.47 0.07
C ALA A 195 -8.82 8.31 1.12
N PRO A 196 -9.12 8.55 2.41
CA PRO A 196 -8.16 8.43 3.49
C PRO A 196 -7.67 6.98 3.64
N HIS A 197 -6.35 6.83 3.81
CA HIS A 197 -5.70 5.55 4.11
C HIS A 197 -4.61 5.79 5.13
N LYS A 198 -4.46 4.88 6.10
CA LYS A 198 -3.31 4.86 7.02
C LYS A 198 -2.20 4.00 6.47
N VAL A 199 -0.97 4.40 6.74
CA VAL A 199 0.20 3.53 6.55
C VAL A 199 0.22 2.45 7.62
N ILE A 200 0.76 1.26 7.27
CA ILE A 200 0.85 0.12 8.19
C ILE A 200 2.31 -0.11 8.55
N VAL A 201 2.62 -0.01 9.85
CA VAL A 201 3.94 -0.28 10.43
C VAL A 201 4.07 -1.78 10.66
N THR A 202 5.07 -2.41 10.05
CA THR A 202 5.22 -3.87 10.06
C THR A 202 6.36 -4.37 10.96
N SER A 203 7.28 -3.50 11.35
CA SER A 203 8.38 -3.82 12.27
C SER A 203 8.89 -2.57 12.96
N VAL A 204 9.32 -2.70 14.21
CA VAL A 204 9.78 -1.60 15.06
C VAL A 204 11.03 -2.04 15.82
N LEU A 205 11.13 -1.79 17.15
CA LEU A 205 12.26 -2.20 17.99
C LEU A 205 12.37 -3.73 18.04
N ARG A 206 13.57 -4.25 17.82
CA ARG A 206 13.90 -5.68 18.00
C ARG A 206 14.87 -5.87 19.15
N THR A 207 14.58 -6.82 20.03
CA THR A 207 15.54 -7.28 21.02
C THR A 207 16.50 -8.31 20.43
N ASN A 208 17.61 -8.60 21.11
CA ASN A 208 18.52 -9.66 20.69
C ASN A 208 17.82 -11.02 20.63
N ALA A 209 16.87 -11.28 21.54
CA ALA A 209 16.04 -12.48 21.52
C ALA A 209 15.15 -12.53 20.26
N ASP A 210 14.53 -11.40 19.87
CA ASP A 210 13.72 -11.31 18.64
C ASP A 210 14.58 -11.58 17.39
N VAL A 211 15.79 -11.02 17.33
CA VAL A 211 16.74 -11.25 16.22
C VAL A 211 17.14 -12.73 16.14
N LYS A 212 17.44 -13.38 17.27
CA LYS A 212 17.74 -14.81 17.33
C LYS A 212 16.56 -15.65 16.83
N ARG A 213 15.33 -15.30 17.25
CA ARG A 213 14.11 -15.98 16.79
C ARG A 213 13.89 -15.80 15.29
N LEU A 214 14.05 -14.57 14.77
CA LEU A 214 13.91 -14.26 13.35
C LEU A 214 14.93 -15.03 12.49
N LYS A 215 16.17 -15.20 12.97
CA LYS A 215 17.20 -15.98 12.26
C LYS A 215 16.87 -17.45 12.11
N ARG A 216 16.14 -18.04 13.05
CA ARG A 216 15.70 -19.44 12.96
C ARG A 216 14.71 -19.64 11.82
N SER A 217 13.89 -18.63 11.50
CA SER A 217 12.92 -18.66 10.42
C SER A 217 13.44 -18.04 9.10
N ASN A 218 14.47 -17.18 9.18
CA ASN A 218 15.04 -16.49 8.02
C ASN A 218 16.56 -16.37 8.16
N VAL A 219 17.29 -17.31 7.54
CA VAL A 219 18.77 -17.40 7.58
C VAL A 219 19.46 -16.13 7.05
N ASN A 220 18.79 -15.38 6.16
CA ASN A 220 19.32 -14.13 5.59
C ASN A 220 19.17 -12.91 6.49
N SER A 221 18.60 -13.05 7.69
CA SER A 221 18.48 -11.93 8.62
C SER A 221 19.84 -11.59 9.26
N SER A 222 20.21 -10.29 9.17
CA SER A 222 21.46 -9.80 9.78
C SER A 222 21.43 -9.89 11.29
N SER A 223 22.57 -10.28 11.92
CA SER A 223 22.75 -10.20 13.37
C SER A 223 22.82 -8.75 13.86
N ASN A 224 23.30 -7.82 13.01
CA ASN A 224 23.41 -6.41 13.29
C ASN A 224 22.27 -5.66 12.61
N SER A 225 21.10 -5.62 13.25
CA SER A 225 19.94 -4.92 12.72
C SER A 225 19.84 -3.53 13.31
N ALA A 226 19.60 -2.52 12.46
CA ALA A 226 19.32 -1.16 12.90
C ALA A 226 18.08 -1.06 13.80
N HIS A 227 17.13 -2.00 13.66
CA HIS A 227 15.97 -2.10 14.54
C HIS A 227 16.31 -2.32 16.02
N CYS A 228 17.49 -2.87 16.33
CA CYS A 228 17.87 -3.11 17.73
C CYS A 228 18.13 -1.82 18.52
N TYR A 229 18.20 -0.68 17.85
CA TYR A 229 18.53 0.61 18.45
C TYR A 229 17.32 1.53 18.65
N GLY A 230 16.11 1.09 18.30
CA GLY A 230 14.86 1.86 18.45
C GLY A 230 14.72 3.06 17.51
N THR A 231 15.60 3.21 16.54
CA THR A 231 15.61 4.34 15.58
C THR A 231 14.99 3.98 14.25
N THR A 232 14.63 2.71 14.06
CA THR A 232 14.29 2.13 12.76
C THR A 232 12.95 1.42 12.81
N PHE A 233 12.16 1.62 11.77
CA PHE A 233 10.88 0.97 11.57
C PHE A 233 10.63 0.66 10.10
N ASP A 234 9.76 -0.31 9.84
CA ASP A 234 9.36 -0.71 8.50
C ASP A 234 7.90 -0.33 8.26
N ILE A 235 7.62 0.28 7.10
CA ILE A 235 6.26 0.61 6.64
C ILE A 235 5.95 -0.21 5.39
N SER A 236 4.80 -0.90 5.39
CA SER A 236 4.31 -1.60 4.20
C SER A 236 4.10 -0.63 3.04
N TRP A 237 4.51 -1.01 1.84
CA TRP A 237 4.13 -0.31 0.62
C TRP A 237 3.12 -1.09 -0.24
N LYS A 238 2.70 -2.26 0.24
CA LYS A 238 1.72 -3.11 -0.44
C LYS A 238 0.35 -3.07 0.23
N ARG A 239 0.30 -2.95 1.57
CA ARG A 239 -0.92 -2.92 2.37
C ARG A 239 -1.09 -1.54 2.98
N PHE A 240 -2.32 -1.06 2.98
CA PHE A 240 -2.75 0.18 3.61
C PHE A 240 -4.06 -0.08 4.35
N LEU A 241 -4.33 0.65 5.41
CA LEU A 241 -5.59 0.55 6.11
C LEU A 241 -6.56 1.58 5.53
N SER A 242 -7.64 1.11 4.94
CA SER A 242 -8.77 1.94 4.51
C SER A 242 -9.84 2.02 5.61
N GLU A 243 -10.85 2.83 5.39
CA GLU A 243 -12.06 2.93 6.21
C GLU A 243 -12.78 1.56 6.39
N TYR A 244 -12.64 0.68 5.41
CA TYR A 244 -13.29 -0.64 5.38
C TYR A 244 -12.36 -1.79 5.78
N GLY A 245 -11.17 -1.49 6.29
CA GLY A 245 -10.16 -2.47 6.68
C GLY A 245 -8.89 -2.42 5.82
N GLU A 246 -8.02 -3.42 5.97
CA GLU A 246 -6.80 -3.50 5.18
C GLU A 246 -7.11 -3.71 3.69
N THR A 247 -6.39 -3.00 2.84
CA THR A 247 -6.54 -3.09 1.38
C THR A 247 -5.20 -3.14 0.67
N THR A 248 -5.18 -3.86 -0.45
CA THR A 248 -4.13 -3.81 -1.47
C THR A 248 -4.61 -3.09 -2.73
N GLU A 249 -5.88 -2.68 -2.76
CA GLU A 249 -6.44 -1.93 -3.87
C GLU A 249 -5.71 -0.59 -4.01
N ASN A 250 -5.50 -0.17 -5.24
CA ASN A 250 -4.72 1.04 -5.54
C ASN A 250 -3.32 1.09 -4.91
N SER A 251 -2.79 -0.04 -4.41
CA SER A 251 -1.49 -0.08 -3.70
C SER A 251 -0.35 0.55 -4.50
N VAL A 252 -0.35 0.46 -5.82
CA VAL A 252 0.66 1.10 -6.69
C VAL A 252 0.58 2.63 -6.57
N LYS A 253 -0.63 3.21 -6.62
CA LYS A 253 -0.85 4.65 -6.50
C LYS A 253 -0.51 5.14 -5.09
N LEU A 254 -0.99 4.43 -4.06
CA LEU A 254 -0.70 4.75 -2.65
C LEU A 254 0.80 4.63 -2.34
N LYS A 255 1.48 3.61 -2.87
CA LYS A 255 2.93 3.47 -2.79
C LYS A 255 3.67 4.66 -3.40
N LEU A 256 3.24 5.16 -4.57
CA LEU A 256 3.83 6.32 -5.21
C LEU A 256 3.66 7.58 -4.34
N ILE A 257 2.48 7.79 -3.75
CA ILE A 257 2.19 8.92 -2.86
C ILE A 257 3.03 8.84 -1.58
N LEU A 258 3.07 7.65 -0.94
CA LEU A 258 3.97 7.43 0.21
C LEU A 258 5.43 7.69 -0.19
N GLY A 259 5.81 7.27 -1.39
CA GLY A 259 7.15 7.54 -1.93
C GLY A 259 7.45 9.03 -2.12
N GLU A 260 6.47 9.86 -2.50
CA GLU A 260 6.65 11.33 -2.56
C GLU A 260 6.96 11.90 -1.17
N VAL A 261 6.16 11.53 -0.17
CA VAL A 261 6.35 11.94 1.23
C VAL A 261 7.73 11.52 1.74
N LEU A 262 8.10 10.27 1.54
CA LEU A 262 9.38 9.72 1.97
C LEU A 262 10.57 10.39 1.26
N ARG A 263 10.45 10.65 -0.04
CA ARG A 263 11.47 11.38 -0.82
C ARG A 263 11.71 12.77 -0.26
N ASP A 264 10.65 13.49 0.08
CA ASP A 264 10.73 14.86 0.56
C ASP A 264 11.31 14.91 1.98
N LEU A 265 10.94 13.99 2.86
CA LEU A 265 11.55 13.84 4.19
C LEU A 265 13.03 13.44 4.10
N LYS A 266 13.40 12.55 3.16
CA LYS A 266 14.79 12.19 2.90
C LYS A 266 15.61 13.40 2.41
N LYS A 267 15.06 14.21 1.49
CA LYS A 267 15.70 15.46 1.03
C LYS A 267 15.91 16.47 2.15
N GLN A 268 14.99 16.54 3.11
CA GLN A 268 15.12 17.36 4.32
C GLN A 268 16.17 16.82 5.31
N GLY A 269 16.79 15.68 5.01
CA GLY A 269 17.77 15.04 5.90
C GLY A 269 17.14 14.33 7.10
N SER A 270 15.83 14.09 7.09
CA SER A 270 15.06 13.53 8.21
C SER A 270 15.32 12.04 8.45
N CYS A 271 15.68 11.31 7.40
CA CYS A 271 15.81 9.86 7.47
C CYS A 271 16.70 9.29 6.37
N TYR A 272 17.15 8.06 6.60
CA TYR A 272 17.64 7.14 5.58
C TYR A 272 16.54 6.15 5.24
N ILE A 273 16.46 5.76 3.95
CA ILE A 273 15.37 4.90 3.47
C ILE A 273 15.92 3.87 2.48
N LYS A 274 15.54 2.62 2.70
CA LYS A 274 15.78 1.52 1.79
C LYS A 274 14.46 0.90 1.34
N HIS A 275 14.31 0.75 0.02
CA HIS A 275 13.17 0.04 -0.56
C HIS A 275 13.44 -1.46 -0.58
N GLU A 276 12.79 -2.21 0.28
CA GLU A 276 12.95 -3.65 0.41
C GLU A 276 11.85 -4.38 -0.40
N ALA A 277 12.17 -4.69 -1.66
CA ALA A 277 11.20 -5.26 -2.61
C ALA A 277 10.69 -6.64 -2.17
N LYS A 278 11.55 -7.49 -1.58
CA LYS A 278 11.19 -8.85 -1.14
C LYS A 278 10.29 -8.85 0.10
N GLN A 279 10.49 -7.88 0.99
CA GLN A 279 9.73 -7.76 2.24
C GLN A 279 8.50 -6.86 2.09
N ALA A 280 8.33 -6.24 0.92
CA ALA A 280 7.25 -5.32 0.59
C ALA A 280 7.14 -4.13 1.57
N CYS A 281 8.28 -3.62 2.05
CA CYS A 281 8.33 -2.49 2.97
C CYS A 281 9.37 -1.43 2.57
N PHE A 282 9.21 -0.24 3.15
CA PHE A 282 10.25 0.76 3.26
C PHE A 282 10.91 0.61 4.63
N HIS A 283 12.20 0.33 4.65
CA HIS A 283 13.04 0.29 5.83
C HIS A 283 13.56 1.70 6.11
N ILE A 284 13.16 2.30 7.22
CA ILE A 284 13.34 3.72 7.52
C ILE A 284 14.08 3.88 8.83
N THR A 285 15.19 4.63 8.83
CA THR A 285 15.94 4.98 10.05
C THR A 285 15.92 6.49 10.22
N ALA A 286 15.45 6.96 11.38
CA ALA A 286 15.47 8.36 11.75
C ALA A 286 16.91 8.88 11.84
N ARG A 287 17.11 10.14 11.48
CA ARG A 287 18.36 10.85 11.66
C ARG A 287 18.22 11.83 12.83
N ASP A 288 19.36 12.28 13.31
CA ASP A 288 19.42 13.36 14.28
C ASP A 288 18.97 14.67 13.60
N PHE A 289 17.87 15.23 14.08
CA PHE A 289 17.41 16.52 13.59
C PHE A 289 17.90 17.61 14.51
N PRO A 290 18.43 18.72 13.99
CA PRO A 290 18.52 19.91 14.80
C PRO A 290 17.07 20.28 15.21
N LYS A 291 16.79 20.22 16.51
CA LYS A 291 15.55 20.76 17.06
C LYS A 291 15.49 22.23 16.63
N LYS A 292 14.49 22.57 15.81
CA LYS A 292 14.18 23.97 15.52
C LYS A 292 13.62 24.64 16.75
#